data_dbe895803b48530169778a8a566f1779
#
_entry.id   dbe895803b48530169778a8a566f1779
#
_cell.length_a   1.000
_cell.length_b   1.000
_cell.length_c   1.000
_cell.angle_alpha   90.00
_cell.angle_beta   90.00
_cell.angle_gamma   90.00
#
_symmetry.space_group_name_H-M   'P 1'
#
loop_
_entity.id
_entity.type
_entity.pdbx_description
1 polymer ?
#
loop_
_entity_poly.entity_id
_entity_poly.type
_entity_poly.pdbx_seq_one_letter_code
_entity_poly.pdbx_strand_id
1 'polypeptide(L)'
;SVSGVASKYAIANEYDKMMTAMGAQGTNAFTSFEKTVYTDDVPANALNKYITVQAERFRNPVLRIFHTELEAVYEEKNRSLDSDNSEVFETLFASLFKKHNYGLQTTIGTVEHLKNPSLKEIRKYFHTYYVPNNMAVVLSGDFNPDEAIAEIDKAFSYMTPKAVPQYTFEKEEPITAP
;
A
#
# COMPACT_ATOMS: atom_id res chain seq x y z
N SER A 1 25.91 -13.75 -8.40
CA SER A 1 24.52 -13.48 -8.80
C SER A 1 23.97 -12.27 -8.08
N VAL A 2 23.04 -11.55 -8.68
CA VAL A 2 22.42 -10.35 -8.10
C VAL A 2 21.75 -10.69 -6.75
N SER A 3 21.20 -11.88 -6.61
CA SER A 3 20.58 -12.37 -5.36
C SER A 3 21.60 -12.52 -4.21
N GLY A 4 22.83 -12.92 -4.50
CA GLY A 4 23.87 -13.06 -3.48
C GLY A 4 24.37 -11.74 -2.91
N VAL A 5 24.37 -10.66 -3.71
CA VAL A 5 24.70 -9.32 -3.26
C VAL A 5 23.49 -8.69 -2.53
N ALA A 6 22.28 -8.91 -3.01
CA ALA A 6 21.08 -8.40 -2.37
C ALA A 6 20.87 -8.99 -0.96
N SER A 7 21.09 -10.29 -0.76
CA SER A 7 20.96 -10.95 0.54
C SER A 7 21.95 -10.46 1.61
N LYS A 8 23.04 -9.82 1.21
CA LYS A 8 23.98 -9.18 2.13
C LYS A 8 23.43 -7.88 2.75
N TYR A 9 22.52 -7.20 2.07
CA TYR A 9 22.03 -5.87 2.44
C TYR A 9 20.53 -5.78 2.64
N ALA A 10 19.79 -6.83 2.24
CA ALA A 10 18.35 -6.93 2.45
C ALA A 10 17.98 -8.41 2.64
N ILE A 11 17.42 -8.73 3.80
CA ILE A 11 16.90 -10.07 4.09
C ILE A 11 15.45 -10.10 3.62
N ALA A 12 15.13 -11.05 2.75
CA ALA A 12 13.76 -11.24 2.30
C ALA A 12 12.85 -11.63 3.48
N ASN A 13 11.62 -11.10 3.48
CA ASN A 13 10.59 -11.38 4.47
C ASN A 13 11.00 -11.01 5.93
N GLU A 14 11.91 -10.06 6.12
CA GLU A 14 12.32 -9.63 7.47
C GLU A 14 11.16 -9.02 8.25
N TYR A 15 10.30 -8.26 7.58
CA TYR A 15 9.09 -7.72 8.18
C TYR A 15 8.19 -8.83 8.75
N ASP A 16 7.88 -9.85 7.95
CA ASP A 16 7.04 -10.96 8.37
C ASP A 16 7.65 -11.75 9.54
N LYS A 17 8.96 -11.91 9.53
CA LYS A 17 9.67 -12.54 10.66
C LYS A 17 9.57 -11.72 11.94
N MET A 18 9.73 -10.40 11.85
CA MET A 18 9.57 -9.51 13.01
C MET A 18 8.14 -9.53 13.53
N MET A 19 7.15 -9.47 12.64
CA MET A 19 5.75 -9.54 13.00
C MET A 19 5.39 -10.87 13.67
N THR A 20 5.82 -11.99 13.10
CA THR A 20 5.65 -13.32 13.69
C THR A 20 6.32 -13.43 15.07
N ALA A 21 7.54 -12.92 15.22
CA ALA A 21 8.26 -12.93 16.49
C ALA A 21 7.59 -12.09 17.59
N MET A 22 6.78 -11.09 17.22
CA MET A 22 5.94 -10.31 18.14
C MET A 22 4.61 -11.00 18.45
N GLY A 23 4.28 -12.11 17.79
CA GLY A 23 2.99 -12.78 17.91
C GLY A 23 1.88 -12.16 17.08
N ALA A 24 2.22 -11.37 16.09
CA ALA A 24 1.25 -10.79 15.17
C ALA A 24 0.56 -11.84 14.32
N GLN A 25 -0.70 -11.59 14.01
CA GLN A 25 -1.52 -12.39 13.11
C GLN A 25 -2.22 -11.48 12.11
N GLY A 26 -2.73 -12.04 11.02
CA GLY A 26 -3.54 -11.30 10.06
C GLY A 26 -2.80 -10.14 9.36
N THR A 27 -1.48 -10.19 9.29
CA THR A 27 -0.69 -9.23 8.52
C THR A 27 -1.16 -9.20 7.09
N ASN A 28 -1.71 -8.06 6.65
CA ASN A 28 -2.26 -7.90 5.31
C ASN A 28 -2.18 -6.44 4.87
N ALA A 29 -2.45 -6.22 3.59
CA ALA A 29 -2.61 -4.89 3.02
C ALA A 29 -3.60 -4.94 1.86
N PHE A 30 -4.34 -3.86 1.66
CA PHE A 30 -5.20 -3.71 0.49
C PHE A 30 -5.19 -2.28 -0.04
N THR A 31 -5.43 -2.14 -1.33
CA THR A 31 -5.50 -0.85 -2.02
C THR A 31 -6.86 -0.71 -2.69
N SER A 32 -7.49 0.44 -2.49
CA SER A 32 -8.64 0.91 -3.25
C SER A 32 -8.26 2.13 -4.09
N PHE A 33 -9.21 2.71 -4.81
CA PHE A 33 -8.96 3.93 -5.59
C PHE A 33 -8.47 5.12 -4.75
N GLU A 34 -8.82 5.17 -3.46
CA GLU A 34 -8.63 6.35 -2.63
C GLU A 34 -7.70 6.10 -1.43
N LYS A 35 -7.37 4.85 -1.13
CA LYS A 35 -6.56 4.50 0.05
C LYS A 35 -5.78 3.21 -0.13
N THR A 36 -4.64 3.15 0.53
CA THR A 36 -3.91 1.92 0.83
C THR A 36 -3.95 1.71 2.34
N VAL A 37 -4.32 0.53 2.78
CA VAL A 37 -4.45 0.19 4.20
C VAL A 37 -3.55 -0.99 4.51
N TYR A 38 -2.79 -0.89 5.59
CA TYR A 38 -1.96 -1.94 6.16
C TYR A 38 -2.58 -2.35 7.48
N THR A 39 -2.81 -3.64 7.66
CA THR A 39 -3.51 -4.18 8.83
C THR A 39 -2.68 -5.27 9.50
N ASP A 40 -2.67 -5.24 10.81
CA ASP A 40 -2.03 -6.26 11.63
C ASP A 40 -2.86 -6.45 12.91
N ASP A 41 -2.89 -7.66 13.42
CA ASP A 41 -3.41 -7.99 14.74
C ASP A 41 -2.23 -8.37 15.62
N VAL A 42 -1.98 -7.56 16.66
CA VAL A 42 -0.81 -7.71 17.53
C VAL A 42 -1.21 -7.83 18.99
N PRO A 43 -0.52 -8.65 19.80
CA PRO A 43 -0.75 -8.68 21.24
C PRO A 43 -0.53 -7.30 21.88
N ALA A 44 -1.35 -6.93 22.84
CA ALA A 44 -1.28 -5.62 23.52
C ALA A 44 0.12 -5.32 24.09
N ASN A 45 0.81 -6.34 24.61
CA ASN A 45 2.18 -6.22 25.15
C ASN A 45 3.26 -6.01 24.08
N ALA A 46 2.92 -6.16 22.80
CA ALA A 46 3.84 -5.92 21.68
C ALA A 46 3.64 -4.54 21.01
N LEU A 47 2.65 -3.73 21.45
CA LEU A 47 2.24 -2.50 20.78
C LEU A 47 3.42 -1.54 20.55
N ASN A 48 4.28 -1.30 21.52
CA ASN A 48 5.42 -0.37 21.38
C ASN A 48 6.45 -0.86 20.34
N LYS A 49 6.70 -2.17 20.31
CA LYS A 49 7.57 -2.77 19.28
C LYS A 49 6.94 -2.66 17.90
N TYR A 50 5.64 -2.91 17.81
CA TYR A 50 4.87 -2.77 16.59
C TYR A 50 4.95 -1.34 16.03
N ILE A 51 4.67 -0.32 16.86
CA ILE A 51 4.79 1.09 16.47
C ILE A 51 6.18 1.40 15.93
N THR A 52 7.23 0.92 16.60
CA THR A 52 8.62 1.11 16.16
C THR A 52 8.90 0.48 14.80
N VAL A 53 8.44 -0.75 14.58
CA VAL A 53 8.61 -1.45 13.30
C VAL A 53 7.85 -0.74 12.18
N GLN A 54 6.61 -0.30 12.43
CA GLN A 54 5.84 0.45 11.45
C GLN A 54 6.52 1.79 11.11
N ALA A 55 7.00 2.51 12.09
CA ALA A 55 7.72 3.76 11.84
C ALA A 55 8.97 3.55 10.99
N GLU A 56 9.74 2.52 11.25
CA GLU A 56 10.95 2.21 10.47
C GLU A 56 10.61 1.75 9.04
N ARG A 57 9.53 0.97 8.86
CA ARG A 57 9.04 0.53 7.55
C ARG A 57 8.79 1.71 6.61
N PHE A 58 8.19 2.80 7.10
CA PHE A 58 7.86 3.97 6.30
C PHE A 58 8.99 5.00 6.22
N ARG A 59 10.07 4.86 6.98
CA ARG A 59 11.18 5.82 6.98
C ARG A 59 11.96 5.82 5.67
N ASN A 60 12.34 4.65 5.21
CA ASN A 60 13.14 4.51 3.99
C ASN A 60 12.92 3.12 3.36
N PRO A 61 11.87 2.95 2.56
CA PRO A 61 11.56 1.66 1.97
C PRO A 61 12.69 1.18 1.06
N VAL A 62 13.11 -0.07 1.25
CA VAL A 62 14.16 -0.72 0.47
C VAL A 62 13.52 -1.46 -0.70
N LEU A 63 13.74 -0.98 -1.92
CA LEU A 63 13.15 -1.55 -3.15
C LEU A 63 14.11 -2.53 -3.88
N ARG A 64 15.00 -3.22 -3.15
CA ARG A 64 16.05 -4.05 -3.76
C ARG A 64 15.56 -5.38 -4.31
N ILE A 65 14.50 -5.92 -3.73
CA ILE A 65 13.86 -7.17 -4.19
C ILE A 65 12.58 -6.92 -5.00
N PHE A 66 12.46 -5.72 -5.54
CA PHE A 66 11.29 -5.24 -6.25
C PHE A 66 10.82 -6.18 -7.36
N HIS A 67 11.75 -6.79 -8.12
CA HIS A 67 11.38 -7.68 -9.23
C HIS A 67 10.65 -8.94 -8.76
N THR A 68 11.03 -9.51 -7.62
CA THR A 68 10.35 -10.68 -7.05
C THR A 68 8.94 -10.33 -6.59
N GLU A 69 8.79 -9.18 -5.94
CA GLU A 69 7.46 -8.68 -5.52
C GLU A 69 6.58 -8.33 -6.73
N LEU A 70 7.19 -7.79 -7.78
CA LEU A 70 6.48 -7.50 -9.03
C LEU A 70 5.94 -8.77 -9.70
N GLU A 71 6.70 -9.87 -9.68
CA GLU A 71 6.25 -11.17 -10.18
C GLU A 71 4.99 -11.64 -9.43
N ALA A 72 4.96 -11.47 -8.10
CA ALA A 72 3.78 -11.80 -7.29
C ALA A 72 2.55 -10.97 -7.68
N VAL A 73 2.72 -9.65 -7.87
CA VAL A 73 1.64 -8.75 -8.33
C VAL A 73 1.19 -9.10 -9.75
N TYR A 74 2.11 -9.48 -10.62
CA TYR A 74 1.80 -9.92 -11.98
C TYR A 74 0.95 -11.22 -11.97
N GLU A 75 1.30 -12.18 -11.13
CA GLU A 75 0.50 -13.41 -10.97
C GLU A 75 -0.87 -13.14 -10.35
N GLU A 76 -0.97 -12.16 -9.45
CA GLU A 76 -2.25 -11.71 -8.92
C GLU A 76 -3.14 -11.10 -10.02
N LYS A 77 -2.55 -10.27 -10.90
CA LYS A 77 -3.27 -9.73 -12.07
C LYS A 77 -3.72 -10.85 -13.01
N ASN A 78 -2.87 -11.81 -13.31
CA ASN A 78 -3.24 -12.95 -14.16
C ASN A 78 -4.42 -13.72 -13.57
N ARG A 79 -4.41 -14.00 -12.27
CA ARG A 79 -5.55 -14.65 -11.59
C ARG A 79 -6.83 -13.82 -11.64
N SER A 80 -6.72 -12.49 -11.61
CA SER A 80 -7.90 -11.62 -11.75
C SER A 80 -8.50 -11.68 -13.15
N LEU A 81 -7.68 -11.90 -14.19
CA LEU A 81 -8.15 -12.04 -15.57
C LEU A 81 -8.90 -13.36 -15.82
N ASP A 82 -8.66 -14.39 -14.99
CA ASP A 82 -9.37 -15.66 -15.06
C ASP A 82 -10.69 -15.65 -14.27
N SER A 83 -11.07 -14.52 -13.69
CA SER A 83 -12.28 -14.36 -12.88
C SER A 83 -13.38 -13.64 -13.67
N ASP A 84 -14.46 -14.35 -13.99
CA ASP A 84 -15.64 -13.78 -14.65
C ASP A 84 -16.21 -12.55 -13.91
N ASN A 85 -16.19 -12.58 -12.58
CA ASN A 85 -16.63 -11.45 -11.77
C ASN A 85 -15.75 -10.20 -11.99
N SER A 86 -14.43 -10.38 -12.10
CA SER A 86 -13.52 -9.26 -12.35
C SER A 86 -13.79 -8.65 -13.74
N GLU A 87 -13.99 -9.47 -14.75
CA GLU A 87 -14.31 -9.03 -16.10
C GLU A 87 -15.66 -8.26 -16.15
N VAL A 88 -16.67 -8.78 -15.48
CA VAL A 88 -17.97 -8.11 -15.37
C VAL A 88 -17.84 -6.75 -14.70
N PHE A 89 -17.11 -6.66 -13.57
CA PHE A 89 -16.89 -5.39 -12.88
C PHE A 89 -16.07 -4.40 -13.72
N GLU A 90 -14.97 -4.82 -14.33
CA GLU A 90 -14.15 -3.95 -15.19
C GLU A 90 -14.97 -3.43 -16.38
N THR A 91 -15.76 -4.28 -17.03
CA THR A 91 -16.65 -3.90 -18.13
C THR A 91 -17.75 -2.94 -17.70
N LEU A 92 -18.38 -3.21 -16.55
CA LEU A 92 -19.42 -2.35 -15.97
C LEU A 92 -18.85 -0.95 -15.66
N PHE A 93 -17.75 -0.87 -14.95
CA PHE A 93 -17.13 0.41 -14.60
C PHE A 93 -16.66 1.17 -15.85
N ALA A 94 -16.04 0.51 -16.81
CA ALA A 94 -15.65 1.12 -18.10
C ALA A 94 -16.86 1.59 -18.92
N SER A 95 -18.03 0.98 -18.73
CA SER A 95 -19.26 1.38 -19.37
C SER A 95 -19.91 2.58 -18.71
N LEU A 96 -19.90 2.64 -17.38
CA LEU A 96 -20.51 3.71 -16.59
C LEU A 96 -19.62 4.97 -16.51
N PHE A 97 -18.31 4.80 -16.47
CA PHE A 97 -17.35 5.87 -16.25
C PHE A 97 -16.41 6.01 -17.45
N LYS A 98 -16.77 6.88 -18.40
CA LYS A 98 -15.99 7.11 -19.62
C LYS A 98 -14.83 8.09 -19.43
N LYS A 99 -14.96 8.98 -18.45
CA LYS A 99 -14.01 10.07 -18.18
C LYS A 99 -13.38 9.93 -16.79
N HIS A 100 -14.14 9.46 -15.83
CA HIS A 100 -13.68 9.29 -14.46
C HIS A 100 -12.70 8.12 -14.32
N ASN A 101 -11.75 8.25 -13.42
CA ASN A 101 -10.70 7.24 -13.18
C ASN A 101 -11.25 5.84 -12.86
N TYR A 102 -12.44 5.72 -12.31
CA TYR A 102 -13.06 4.43 -12.00
C TYR A 102 -13.25 3.53 -13.24
N GLY A 103 -13.49 4.10 -14.40
CA GLY A 103 -13.64 3.34 -15.64
C GLY A 103 -12.39 3.29 -16.51
N LEU A 104 -11.40 4.15 -16.24
CA LEU A 104 -10.20 4.25 -17.07
C LEU A 104 -9.09 3.29 -16.64
N GLN A 105 -9.03 2.91 -15.38
CA GLN A 105 -8.00 2.01 -14.85
C GLN A 105 -8.45 1.29 -13.58
N THR A 106 -7.84 0.14 -13.32
CA THR A 106 -8.00 -0.61 -12.07
C THR A 106 -6.88 -0.28 -11.08
N THR A 107 -7.06 -0.61 -9.80
CA THR A 107 -6.05 -0.38 -8.76
C THR A 107 -4.77 -1.18 -8.99
N ILE A 108 -4.88 -2.37 -9.56
CA ILE A 108 -3.74 -3.23 -9.88
C ILE A 108 -3.03 -2.79 -11.18
N GLY A 109 -3.70 -2.00 -12.01
CA GLY A 109 -3.18 -1.53 -13.29
C GLY A 109 -3.30 -2.56 -14.42
N THR A 110 -2.63 -2.27 -15.53
CA THR A 110 -2.59 -3.15 -16.70
C THR A 110 -1.35 -4.05 -16.69
N VAL A 111 -1.38 -5.12 -17.48
CA VAL A 111 -0.23 -6.00 -17.69
C VAL A 111 0.98 -5.21 -18.22
N GLU A 112 0.77 -4.23 -19.10
CA GLU A 112 1.85 -3.38 -19.63
C GLU A 112 2.50 -2.51 -18.56
N HIS A 113 1.71 -1.96 -17.63
CA HIS A 113 2.24 -1.20 -16.49
C HIS A 113 3.11 -2.06 -15.57
N LEU A 114 2.75 -3.33 -15.39
CA LEU A 114 3.48 -4.26 -14.55
C LEU A 114 4.75 -4.79 -15.21
N LYS A 115 4.81 -4.86 -16.56
CA LYS A 115 6.01 -5.29 -17.30
C LYS A 115 7.16 -4.29 -17.27
N ASN A 116 6.85 -3.00 -17.23
CA ASN A 116 7.82 -1.91 -17.30
C ASN A 116 7.67 -0.88 -16.18
N PRO A 117 7.79 -1.30 -14.91
CA PRO A 117 7.66 -0.38 -13.79
C PRO A 117 8.88 0.54 -13.68
N SER A 118 8.64 1.80 -13.35
CA SER A 118 9.68 2.76 -13.04
C SER A 118 9.91 2.85 -11.54
N LEU A 119 11.03 2.33 -11.04
CA LEU A 119 11.43 2.48 -9.63
C LEU A 119 11.55 3.95 -9.23
N LYS A 120 11.92 4.83 -10.15
CA LYS A 120 11.98 6.27 -9.91
C LYS A 120 10.59 6.84 -9.62
N GLU A 121 9.59 6.46 -10.42
CA GLU A 121 8.20 6.92 -10.21
C GLU A 121 7.58 6.29 -8.97
N ILE A 122 7.87 5.05 -8.66
CA ILE A 122 7.43 4.40 -7.40
C ILE A 122 7.98 5.13 -6.18
N ARG A 123 9.28 5.48 -6.18
CA ARG A 123 9.87 6.28 -5.10
C ARG A 123 9.27 7.67 -5.01
N LYS A 124 9.04 8.32 -6.14
CA LYS A 124 8.39 9.63 -6.21
C LYS A 124 6.98 9.56 -5.64
N TYR A 125 6.19 8.55 -6.03
CA TYR A 125 4.87 8.29 -5.49
C TYR A 125 4.92 8.14 -3.97
N PHE A 126 5.79 7.28 -3.46
CA PHE A 126 5.95 7.07 -2.03
C PHE A 126 6.26 8.39 -1.30
N HIS A 127 7.26 9.13 -1.74
CA HIS A 127 7.65 10.41 -1.10
C HIS A 127 6.60 11.53 -1.23
N THR A 128 5.69 11.41 -2.19
CA THR A 128 4.61 12.37 -2.39
C THR A 128 3.43 12.11 -1.47
N TYR A 129 3.03 10.84 -1.33
CA TYR A 129 1.77 10.49 -0.68
C TYR A 129 1.92 9.91 0.72
N TYR A 130 3.08 9.34 1.07
CA TYR A 130 3.34 8.80 2.41
C TYR A 130 3.95 9.90 3.30
N VAL A 131 3.12 10.85 3.64
CA VAL A 131 3.46 12.01 4.49
C VAL A 131 2.47 12.11 5.64
N PRO A 132 2.84 12.64 6.82
CA PRO A 132 2.01 12.52 8.02
C PRO A 132 0.65 13.19 7.91
N ASN A 133 0.52 14.23 7.10
CA ASN A 133 -0.76 14.91 6.82
C ASN A 133 -1.63 14.19 5.77
N ASN A 134 -1.20 13.05 5.26
CA ASN A 134 -1.95 12.17 4.33
C ASN A 134 -2.01 10.73 4.82
N MET A 135 -1.67 10.49 6.08
CA MET A 135 -1.70 9.16 6.71
C MET A 135 -2.51 9.20 8.00
N ALA A 136 -3.09 8.08 8.36
CA ALA A 136 -3.77 7.89 9.63
C ALA A 136 -3.31 6.59 10.27
N VAL A 137 -3.17 6.59 11.59
CA VAL A 137 -2.99 5.39 12.40
C VAL A 137 -4.29 5.14 13.15
N VAL A 138 -4.83 3.95 13.02
CA VAL A 138 -6.06 3.52 13.72
C VAL A 138 -5.73 2.31 14.57
N LEU A 139 -5.91 2.44 15.87
CA LEU A 139 -5.70 1.36 16.83
C LEU A 139 -7.02 1.01 17.51
N SER A 140 -7.27 -0.27 17.71
CA SER A 140 -8.41 -0.79 18.47
C SER A 140 -7.96 -1.97 19.33
N GLY A 141 -8.30 -1.98 20.60
CA GLY A 141 -7.92 -3.05 21.52
C GLY A 141 -7.67 -2.56 22.96
N ASP A 142 -6.93 -3.37 23.70
CA ASP A 142 -6.59 -3.11 25.10
C ASP A 142 -5.24 -2.38 25.21
N PHE A 143 -5.27 -1.06 25.30
CA PHE A 143 -4.10 -0.20 25.48
C PHE A 143 -4.48 1.16 26.09
N ASN A 144 -3.49 1.87 26.63
CA ASN A 144 -3.66 3.26 27.08
C ASN A 144 -3.54 4.20 25.87
N PRO A 145 -4.59 4.96 25.50
CA PRO A 145 -4.55 5.83 24.33
C PRO A 145 -3.49 6.94 24.40
N ASP A 146 -3.31 7.55 25.57
CA ASP A 146 -2.37 8.66 25.73
C ASP A 146 -0.92 8.18 25.57
N GLU A 147 -0.60 7.01 26.11
CA GLU A 147 0.72 6.38 25.94
C GLU A 147 0.94 5.98 24.48
N ALA A 148 -0.07 5.40 23.83
CA ALA A 148 0.03 5.00 22.43
C ALA A 148 0.25 6.22 21.51
N ILE A 149 -0.47 7.32 21.73
CA ILE A 149 -0.28 8.57 20.98
C ILE A 149 1.15 9.11 21.18
N ALA A 150 1.64 9.15 22.42
CA ALA A 150 2.99 9.63 22.70
C ALA A 150 4.07 8.77 22.03
N GLU A 151 3.91 7.46 22.00
CA GLU A 151 4.84 6.55 21.31
C GLU A 151 4.76 6.71 19.79
N ILE A 152 3.58 6.90 19.21
CA ILE A 152 3.40 7.16 17.77
C ILE A 152 4.08 8.49 17.40
N ASP A 153 3.82 9.56 18.12
CA ASP A 153 4.41 10.88 17.91
C ASP A 153 5.94 10.81 17.92
N LYS A 154 6.49 10.10 18.89
CA LYS A 154 7.93 9.89 19.02
C LYS A 154 8.48 9.07 17.84
N ALA A 155 7.87 7.95 17.51
CA ALA A 155 8.35 7.01 16.49
C ALA A 155 8.31 7.63 15.09
N PHE A 156 7.25 8.40 14.77
CA PHE A 156 7.05 9.04 13.47
C PHE A 156 7.55 10.49 13.41
N SER A 157 8.23 10.99 14.44
CA SER A 157 8.75 12.37 14.52
C SER A 157 9.67 12.78 13.38
N TYR A 158 10.24 11.84 12.63
CA TYR A 158 11.05 12.09 11.44
C TYR A 158 10.23 12.54 10.23
N MET A 159 8.93 12.30 10.23
CA MET A 159 8.06 12.68 9.12
C MET A 159 7.78 14.18 9.13
N THR A 160 7.87 14.79 7.95
CA THR A 160 7.56 16.20 7.76
C THR A 160 6.34 16.35 6.85
N PRO A 161 5.32 17.13 7.26
CA PRO A 161 4.18 17.44 6.42
C PRO A 161 4.59 18.07 5.09
N LYS A 162 3.92 17.69 4.02
CA LYS A 162 4.14 18.23 2.67
C LYS A 162 2.80 18.47 1.97
N ALA A 163 2.80 19.37 1.01
CA ALA A 163 1.65 19.51 0.12
C ALA A 163 1.44 18.19 -0.67
N VAL A 164 0.22 17.68 -0.62
CA VAL A 164 -0.20 16.52 -1.40
C VAL A 164 -0.98 17.02 -2.60
N PRO A 165 -0.65 16.55 -3.82
CA PRO A 165 -1.40 16.95 -5.01
C PRO A 165 -2.88 16.61 -4.87
N GLN A 166 -3.74 17.57 -5.15
CA GLN A 166 -5.17 17.33 -5.24
C GLN A 166 -5.50 16.86 -6.66
N TYR A 167 -6.17 15.74 -6.75
CA TYR A 167 -6.62 15.23 -8.03
C TYR A 167 -8.10 15.55 -8.22
N THR A 168 -8.42 16.19 -9.35
CA THR A 168 -9.79 16.49 -9.73
C THR A 168 -10.21 15.55 -10.86
N PHE A 169 -11.19 14.73 -10.59
CA PHE A 169 -11.74 13.81 -11.60
C PHE A 169 -12.61 14.59 -12.60
N GLU A 170 -12.50 14.22 -13.87
CA GLU A 170 -13.39 14.74 -14.90
C GLU A 170 -14.81 14.21 -14.64
N LYS A 171 -15.80 15.09 -14.76
CA LYS A 171 -17.20 14.71 -14.56
C LYS A 171 -17.73 13.95 -15.78
N GLU A 172 -18.50 12.91 -15.51
CA GLU A 172 -19.26 12.22 -16.54
C GLU A 172 -20.35 13.10 -17.11
N GLU A 173 -20.70 12.89 -18.37
CA GLU A 173 -21.86 13.52 -18.96
C GLU A 173 -23.15 12.98 -18.35
N PRO A 174 -24.21 13.80 -18.25
CA PRO A 174 -25.51 13.32 -17.79
C PRO A 174 -26.04 12.21 -18.69
N ILE A 175 -26.69 11.22 -18.08
CA ILE A 175 -27.40 10.18 -18.83
C ILE A 175 -28.60 10.85 -19.52
N THR A 176 -28.63 10.82 -20.85
CA THR A 176 -29.66 11.48 -21.67
C THR A 176 -30.66 10.50 -22.27
N ALA A 177 -30.39 9.21 -22.22
CA ALA A 177 -31.27 8.14 -22.70
C ALA A 177 -31.10 6.88 -21.82
N PRO A 178 -32.10 6.01 -21.71
CA PRO A 178 -32.00 4.73 -21.02
C PRO A 178 -31.02 3.79 -21.73
#